data_5e60a0c56d6354a619aeddfc51cdf278
#
_entry.id   5e60a0c56d6354a619aeddfc51cdf278
#
_cell.length_a   1.000
_cell.length_b   1.000
_cell.length_c   1.000
_cell.angle_alpha   90.00
_cell.angle_beta   90.00
_cell.angle_gamma   90.00
#
_symmetry.space_group_name_H-M   'P 1'
#
loop_
_entity.id
_entity.type
_entity.pdbx_description
1 polymer ?
#
loop_
_entity_poly.entity_id
_entity_poly.type
_entity_poly.pdbx_seq_one_letter_code
_entity_poly.pdbx_strand_id
1 'polypeptide(L)'
;MKKKIASKLVVILVVLVAIIAGGLFYYSSSLKGTGSSEDKVVVSVKEGDTYYGLLSTLEENGLIKNATMAKSYLKLNGVSQLQVNDYELNKAMSFEEIIKVISTGDFNYLLKYKMTVPEGLTIKEIAEIVAEQTGETKETVLNKWDDESYVRELCEDYWFLNSEDILDEEIFHPLEGYLFPETYTFTTKEPTVDFVTRTMLDMTDQVLTELKDGIDELDFTVHEFLSFASVVERESLFDTDRPKIAGVFMHRLEDGWRLESDITVLYVLGRTGVELSFAEIDSADSPYNTYLYDGLPVGPISNISKVTMESCVNYVEMDEYFFYACPDGTVLYATTWAEHNANAVNNPW
;
A
#
# COMPACT_ATOMS: atom_id res chain seq x y z
N MET A 1 -41.19 49.03 -56.10
CA MET A 1 -39.86 48.30 -56.10
C MET A 1 -39.17 48.28 -54.75
N LYS A 2 -38.97 49.42 -54.10
CA LYS A 2 -38.21 49.50 -52.83
C LYS A 2 -38.77 48.60 -51.68
N LYS A 3 -40.11 48.49 -51.48
CA LYS A 3 -40.73 47.62 -50.45
C LYS A 3 -40.53 46.13 -50.73
N LYS A 4 -40.51 45.65 -51.97
CA LYS A 4 -40.23 44.22 -52.27
C LYS A 4 -38.76 43.84 -52.08
N ILE A 5 -37.82 44.78 -52.23
CA ILE A 5 -36.39 44.58 -52.00
C ILE A 5 -36.12 44.54 -50.49
N ALA A 6 -36.73 45.44 -49.72
CA ALA A 6 -36.61 45.44 -48.26
C ALA A 6 -37.16 44.14 -47.66
N SER A 7 -38.30 43.60 -48.13
CA SER A 7 -38.84 42.31 -47.69
C SER A 7 -37.92 41.13 -48.01
N LYS A 8 -37.26 41.11 -49.16
CA LYS A 8 -36.28 40.07 -49.51
C LYS A 8 -35.03 40.14 -48.63
N LEU A 9 -34.51 41.33 -48.29
CA LEU A 9 -33.39 41.54 -47.42
C LEU A 9 -33.71 41.09 -46.01
N VAL A 10 -34.89 41.35 -45.47
CA VAL A 10 -35.34 40.87 -44.17
C VAL A 10 -35.37 39.32 -44.09
N VAL A 11 -35.93 38.67 -45.14
CA VAL A 11 -35.99 37.22 -45.25
C VAL A 11 -34.56 36.61 -45.26
N ILE A 12 -33.64 37.19 -46.05
CA ILE A 12 -32.24 36.76 -46.10
C ILE A 12 -31.58 36.91 -44.73
N LEU A 13 -31.79 38.00 -44.01
CA LEU A 13 -31.29 38.26 -42.73
C LEU A 13 -31.81 37.22 -41.69
N VAL A 14 -33.10 36.94 -41.70
CA VAL A 14 -33.73 35.92 -40.84
C VAL A 14 -33.14 34.53 -41.11
N VAL A 15 -32.96 34.16 -42.39
CA VAL A 15 -32.35 32.89 -42.77
C VAL A 15 -30.89 32.81 -42.29
N LEU A 16 -30.12 33.88 -42.46
CA LEU A 16 -28.72 33.94 -41.96
C LEU A 16 -28.66 33.81 -40.45
N VAL A 17 -29.51 34.50 -39.71
CA VAL A 17 -29.59 34.39 -38.24
C VAL A 17 -29.97 32.97 -37.84
N ALA A 18 -30.93 32.34 -38.53
CA ALA A 18 -31.31 30.95 -38.23
C ALA A 18 -30.16 29.95 -38.51
N ILE A 19 -29.40 30.15 -39.60
CA ILE A 19 -28.21 29.32 -39.89
C ILE A 19 -27.14 29.51 -38.83
N ILE A 20 -26.84 30.74 -38.42
CA ILE A 20 -25.85 31.02 -37.38
C ILE A 20 -26.32 30.42 -36.04
N ALA A 21 -27.57 30.63 -35.66
CA ALA A 21 -28.12 30.06 -34.42
C ALA A 21 -28.11 28.53 -34.45
N GLY A 22 -28.47 27.90 -35.57
CA GLY A 22 -28.38 26.45 -35.77
C GLY A 22 -26.93 25.94 -35.68
N GLY A 23 -26.00 26.67 -36.30
CA GLY A 23 -24.56 26.35 -36.23
C GLY A 23 -23.98 26.44 -34.79
N LEU A 24 -24.35 27.51 -34.08
CA LEU A 24 -23.93 27.68 -32.66
C LEU A 24 -24.53 26.59 -31.75
N PHE A 25 -25.80 26.25 -31.97
CA PHE A 25 -26.47 25.18 -31.25
C PHE A 25 -25.80 23.82 -31.50
N TYR A 26 -25.52 23.50 -32.78
CA TYR A 26 -24.82 22.28 -33.14
C TYR A 26 -23.42 22.23 -32.53
N TYR A 27 -22.66 23.31 -32.61
CA TYR A 27 -21.33 23.43 -31.98
C TYR A 27 -21.40 23.19 -30.47
N SER A 28 -22.25 23.91 -29.75
CA SER A 28 -22.45 23.76 -28.31
C SER A 28 -22.90 22.34 -27.94
N SER A 29 -23.82 21.75 -28.71
CA SER A 29 -24.30 20.37 -28.47
C SER A 29 -23.22 19.31 -28.70
N SER A 30 -22.29 19.58 -29.65
CA SER A 30 -21.19 18.66 -29.98
C SER A 30 -20.12 18.58 -28.89
N LEU A 31 -20.03 19.60 -28.04
CA LEU A 31 -19.07 19.66 -26.93
C LEU A 31 -19.62 19.10 -25.61
N LYS A 32 -20.91 18.76 -25.54
CA LYS A 32 -21.53 18.14 -24.35
C LYS A 32 -21.24 16.65 -24.29
N GLY A 33 -21.32 16.09 -23.10
CA GLY A 33 -21.18 14.68 -22.85
C GLY A 33 -21.99 13.78 -23.77
N THR A 34 -21.56 12.55 -23.94
CA THR A 34 -22.10 11.58 -24.89
C THR A 34 -22.95 10.50 -24.23
N GLY A 35 -22.80 10.31 -22.90
CA GLY A 35 -23.42 9.23 -22.13
C GLY A 35 -23.58 9.55 -20.64
N SER A 36 -23.46 8.52 -19.80
CA SER A 36 -23.64 8.58 -18.35
C SER A 36 -22.30 8.75 -17.61
N SER A 37 -22.36 9.18 -16.35
CA SER A 37 -21.22 9.19 -15.41
C SER A 37 -20.73 7.78 -15.04
N GLU A 38 -21.57 6.77 -15.21
CA GLU A 38 -21.22 5.36 -15.00
C GLU A 38 -20.42 4.76 -16.17
N ASP A 39 -20.49 5.40 -17.35
CA ASP A 39 -19.77 4.99 -18.58
C ASP A 39 -18.31 5.47 -18.51
N LYS A 40 -17.48 4.79 -17.76
CA LYS A 40 -16.07 5.13 -17.55
C LYS A 40 -15.19 4.65 -18.71
N VAL A 41 -14.19 5.46 -19.06
CA VAL A 41 -13.23 5.21 -20.14
C VAL A 41 -11.85 5.62 -19.69
N VAL A 42 -10.86 4.73 -19.84
CA VAL A 42 -9.46 5.05 -19.56
C VAL A 42 -8.82 5.70 -20.78
N VAL A 43 -8.18 6.84 -20.56
CA VAL A 43 -7.42 7.59 -21.58
C VAL A 43 -6.00 7.79 -21.08
N SER A 44 -5.03 7.18 -21.76
CA SER A 44 -3.60 7.36 -21.47
C SER A 44 -3.07 8.57 -22.24
N VAL A 45 -2.45 9.49 -21.52
CA VAL A 45 -1.69 10.63 -22.05
C VAL A 45 -0.21 10.35 -21.84
N LYS A 46 0.55 10.25 -22.94
CA LYS A 46 1.98 9.90 -22.93
C LYS A 46 2.85 11.12 -23.20
N GLU A 47 4.12 11.01 -22.88
CA GLU A 47 5.11 12.01 -23.24
C GLU A 47 5.14 12.21 -24.77
N GLY A 48 5.09 13.47 -25.21
CA GLY A 48 5.03 13.82 -26.63
C GLY A 48 3.63 13.90 -27.23
N ASP A 49 2.58 13.49 -26.49
CA ASP A 49 1.19 13.66 -26.94
C ASP A 49 0.80 15.13 -27.05
N THR A 50 -0.15 15.38 -27.95
CA THR A 50 -0.75 16.68 -28.13
C THR A 50 -2.28 16.59 -28.04
N TYR A 51 -2.95 17.67 -27.65
CA TYR A 51 -4.42 17.69 -27.67
C TYR A 51 -5.01 17.30 -29.04
N TYR A 52 -4.37 17.73 -30.12
CA TYR A 52 -4.85 17.39 -31.48
C TYR A 52 -4.70 15.88 -31.78
N GLY A 53 -3.66 15.24 -31.23
CA GLY A 53 -3.45 13.79 -31.32
C GLY A 53 -4.48 12.98 -30.54
N LEU A 54 -4.92 13.50 -29.38
CA LEU A 54 -5.89 12.81 -28.52
C LEU A 54 -7.34 12.88 -29.06
N LEU A 55 -7.66 13.82 -29.94
CA LEU A 55 -9.05 13.99 -30.41
C LEU A 55 -9.64 12.74 -31.05
N SER A 56 -8.86 12.00 -31.84
CA SER A 56 -9.31 10.75 -32.45
C SER A 56 -9.59 9.69 -31.39
N THR A 57 -8.68 9.53 -30.43
CA THR A 57 -8.84 8.61 -29.31
C THR A 57 -10.07 8.92 -28.47
N LEU A 58 -10.33 10.22 -28.18
CA LEU A 58 -11.50 10.65 -27.43
C LEU A 58 -12.81 10.39 -28.21
N GLU A 59 -12.82 10.58 -29.54
CA GLU A 59 -13.98 10.31 -30.40
C GLU A 59 -14.23 8.80 -30.54
N GLU A 60 -13.20 8.00 -30.80
CA GLU A 60 -13.27 6.54 -30.94
C GLU A 60 -13.79 5.86 -29.65
N ASN A 61 -13.39 6.38 -28.51
CA ASN A 61 -13.86 5.91 -27.19
C ASN A 61 -15.23 6.50 -26.79
N GLY A 62 -15.80 7.35 -27.62
CA GLY A 62 -17.12 7.95 -27.41
C GLY A 62 -17.17 8.96 -26.27
N LEU A 63 -16.04 9.57 -25.90
CA LEU A 63 -15.97 10.65 -24.92
C LEU A 63 -16.37 12.00 -25.52
N ILE A 64 -16.17 12.18 -26.83
CA ILE A 64 -16.61 13.35 -27.59
C ILE A 64 -17.42 12.93 -28.81
N LYS A 65 -18.34 13.77 -29.24
CA LYS A 65 -19.22 13.50 -30.38
C LYS A 65 -18.57 13.75 -31.73
N ASN A 66 -17.64 14.72 -31.78
CA ASN A 66 -17.07 15.19 -33.04
C ASN A 66 -15.70 15.86 -32.84
N ALA A 67 -14.65 15.20 -33.31
CA ALA A 67 -13.27 15.68 -33.21
C ALA A 67 -13.03 17.01 -33.92
N THR A 68 -13.76 17.29 -35.02
CA THR A 68 -13.65 18.56 -35.78
C THR A 68 -14.19 19.75 -34.97
N MET A 69 -15.31 19.57 -34.26
CA MET A 69 -15.83 20.60 -33.35
C MET A 69 -14.95 20.80 -32.15
N ALA A 70 -14.43 19.72 -31.57
CA ALA A 70 -13.45 19.76 -30.49
C ALA A 70 -12.16 20.49 -30.92
N LYS A 71 -11.65 20.21 -32.11
CA LYS A 71 -10.51 20.94 -32.70
C LYS A 71 -10.76 22.43 -32.83
N SER A 72 -11.99 22.81 -33.21
CA SER A 72 -12.37 24.22 -33.30
C SER A 72 -12.40 24.88 -31.92
N TYR A 73 -12.87 24.17 -30.88
CA TYR A 73 -12.83 24.65 -29.52
C TYR A 73 -11.40 24.94 -29.06
N LEU A 74 -10.44 24.00 -29.26
CA LEU A 74 -9.04 24.18 -28.90
C LEU A 74 -8.40 25.40 -29.60
N LYS A 75 -8.75 25.64 -30.87
CA LYS A 75 -8.26 26.81 -31.63
C LYS A 75 -8.77 28.14 -31.08
N LEU A 76 -10.01 28.17 -30.60
CA LEU A 76 -10.65 29.39 -30.10
C LEU A 76 -10.25 29.74 -28.67
N ASN A 77 -10.09 28.73 -27.82
CA ASN A 77 -9.87 28.93 -26.40
C ASN A 77 -8.38 28.77 -25.97
N GLY A 78 -7.53 28.32 -26.90
CA GLY A 78 -6.16 27.94 -26.56
C GLY A 78 -6.10 26.63 -25.83
N VAL A 79 -4.88 26.15 -25.58
CA VAL A 79 -4.61 24.91 -24.84
C VAL A 79 -3.48 25.12 -23.84
N SER A 80 -3.64 24.56 -22.65
CA SER A 80 -2.59 24.44 -21.65
C SER A 80 -1.70 23.26 -21.99
N GLN A 81 -0.66 23.01 -21.19
CA GLN A 81 0.16 21.82 -21.30
C GLN A 81 -0.65 20.58 -20.88
N LEU A 82 -0.46 19.44 -21.58
CA LEU A 82 -0.97 18.15 -21.17
C LEU A 82 -0.19 17.64 -19.96
N GLN A 83 -0.89 17.06 -18.98
CA GLN A 83 -0.26 16.29 -17.92
C GLN A 83 -0.23 14.82 -18.30
N VAL A 84 0.96 14.23 -18.29
CA VAL A 84 1.19 12.81 -18.62
C VAL A 84 0.65 11.96 -17.48
N ASN A 85 -0.39 11.17 -17.74
CA ASN A 85 -1.01 10.22 -16.80
C ASN A 85 -2.05 9.35 -17.52
N ASP A 86 -2.50 8.30 -16.82
CA ASP A 86 -3.70 7.56 -17.19
C ASP A 86 -4.91 8.15 -16.46
N TYR A 87 -5.96 8.52 -17.23
CA TYR A 87 -7.16 9.15 -16.71
C TYR A 87 -8.38 8.24 -16.84
N GLU A 88 -9.15 8.08 -15.77
CA GLU A 88 -10.47 7.47 -15.80
C GLU A 88 -11.53 8.58 -16.01
N LEU A 89 -11.87 8.84 -17.26
CA LEU A 89 -12.89 9.81 -17.65
C LEU A 89 -14.26 9.13 -17.77
N ASN A 90 -15.35 9.89 -17.85
CA ASN A 90 -16.68 9.34 -18.11
C ASN A 90 -17.40 10.08 -19.22
N LYS A 91 -18.40 9.40 -19.83
CA LYS A 91 -19.13 9.92 -21.00
C LYS A 91 -20.10 11.06 -20.69
N ALA A 92 -20.39 11.36 -19.42
CA ALA A 92 -21.20 12.53 -19.06
C ALA A 92 -20.40 13.84 -19.14
N MET A 93 -19.07 13.78 -19.10
CA MET A 93 -18.20 14.96 -19.14
C MET A 93 -18.33 15.70 -20.46
N SER A 94 -18.39 17.02 -20.39
CA SER A 94 -18.20 17.89 -21.53
C SER A 94 -16.76 17.89 -22.01
N PHE A 95 -16.51 18.26 -23.26
CA PHE A 95 -15.14 18.39 -23.78
C PHE A 95 -14.30 19.40 -22.97
N GLU A 96 -14.90 20.47 -22.48
CA GLU A 96 -14.25 21.47 -21.65
C GLU A 96 -13.78 20.86 -20.31
N GLU A 97 -14.61 20.04 -19.66
CA GLU A 97 -14.25 19.33 -18.43
C GLU A 97 -13.13 18.33 -18.69
N ILE A 98 -13.18 17.56 -19.77
CA ILE A 98 -12.10 16.63 -20.17
C ILE A 98 -10.78 17.38 -20.34
N ILE A 99 -10.77 18.50 -21.09
CA ILE A 99 -9.56 19.31 -21.29
C ILE A 99 -9.04 19.88 -19.97
N LYS A 100 -9.93 20.34 -19.09
CA LYS A 100 -9.55 20.86 -17.77
C LYS A 100 -8.87 19.76 -16.95
N VAL A 101 -9.47 18.58 -16.86
CA VAL A 101 -8.92 17.43 -16.13
C VAL A 101 -7.52 17.08 -16.63
N ILE A 102 -7.36 16.90 -17.95
CA ILE A 102 -6.07 16.52 -18.54
C ILE A 102 -5.01 17.63 -18.41
N SER A 103 -5.42 18.90 -18.45
CA SER A 103 -4.48 20.02 -18.32
C SER A 103 -4.02 20.29 -16.89
N THR A 104 -4.85 19.98 -15.91
CA THR A 104 -4.52 20.16 -14.47
C THR A 104 -3.93 18.91 -13.82
N GLY A 105 -4.08 17.73 -14.45
CA GLY A 105 -3.73 16.46 -13.83
C GLY A 105 -4.62 16.18 -12.62
N ASP A 106 -5.94 16.44 -12.71
CA ASP A 106 -6.86 16.33 -11.57
C ASP A 106 -6.85 14.92 -10.97
N PHE A 107 -6.36 14.82 -9.74
CA PHE A 107 -6.16 13.57 -9.01
C PHE A 107 -7.43 12.71 -8.91
N ASN A 108 -8.61 13.32 -8.91
CA ASN A 108 -9.88 12.59 -8.83
C ASN A 108 -10.16 11.73 -10.06
N TYR A 109 -9.54 12.07 -11.18
CA TYR A 109 -9.69 11.38 -12.47
C TYR A 109 -8.46 10.57 -12.87
N LEU A 110 -7.39 10.55 -12.06
CA LEU A 110 -6.26 9.67 -12.34
C LEU A 110 -6.67 8.22 -12.15
N LEU A 111 -6.26 7.35 -13.06
CA LEU A 111 -6.41 5.91 -12.89
C LEU A 111 -5.60 5.47 -11.67
N LYS A 112 -6.22 4.66 -10.83
CA LYS A 112 -5.62 4.23 -9.57
C LYS A 112 -5.28 2.75 -9.64
N TYR A 113 -4.03 2.45 -9.37
CA TYR A 113 -3.49 1.11 -9.25
C TYR A 113 -3.32 0.80 -7.76
N LYS A 114 -3.89 -0.33 -7.32
CA LYS A 114 -3.85 -0.72 -5.91
C LYS A 114 -2.89 -1.87 -5.72
N MET A 115 -2.05 -1.76 -4.71
CA MET A 115 -1.17 -2.81 -4.21
C MET A 115 -1.54 -3.08 -2.75
N THR A 116 -1.98 -4.28 -2.44
CA THR A 116 -2.30 -4.68 -1.07
C THR A 116 -1.19 -5.55 -0.52
N VAL A 117 -0.63 -5.13 0.61
CA VAL A 117 0.36 -5.88 1.38
C VAL A 117 -0.31 -6.36 2.65
N PRO A 118 -0.63 -7.66 2.76
CA PRO A 118 -1.20 -8.26 3.97
C PRO A 118 -0.26 -8.17 5.19
N GLU A 119 -0.84 -8.31 6.37
CA GLU A 119 -0.15 -8.38 7.65
C GLU A 119 0.56 -9.73 7.83
N GLY A 120 1.63 -9.76 8.63
CA GLY A 120 2.36 -10.97 8.98
C GLY A 120 3.19 -11.59 7.84
N LEU A 121 3.41 -10.87 6.74
CA LEU A 121 4.26 -11.33 5.64
C LEU A 121 5.74 -11.07 5.93
N THR A 122 6.58 -11.98 5.47
CA THR A 122 8.03 -11.77 5.39
C THR A 122 8.39 -10.81 4.26
N ILE A 123 9.57 -10.18 4.34
CA ILE A 123 10.06 -9.29 3.28
C ILE A 123 10.15 -10.00 1.92
N LYS A 124 10.43 -11.31 1.91
CA LYS A 124 10.45 -12.12 0.68
C LYS A 124 9.09 -12.23 0.01
N GLU A 125 8.03 -12.33 0.81
CA GLU A 125 6.65 -12.36 0.32
C GLU A 125 6.21 -10.96 -0.12
N ILE A 126 6.58 -9.93 0.61
CA ILE A 126 6.34 -8.52 0.23
C ILE A 126 7.06 -8.19 -1.09
N ALA A 127 8.30 -8.65 -1.27
CA ALA A 127 9.06 -8.44 -2.51
C ALA A 127 8.37 -9.01 -3.75
N GLU A 128 7.61 -10.09 -3.62
CA GLU A 128 6.83 -10.67 -4.71
C GLU A 128 5.66 -9.75 -5.13
N ILE A 129 4.96 -9.19 -4.13
CA ILE A 129 3.87 -8.22 -4.35
C ILE A 129 4.40 -6.93 -5.00
N VAL A 130 5.54 -6.41 -4.49
CA VAL A 130 6.17 -5.19 -5.02
C VAL A 130 6.71 -5.43 -6.44
N ALA A 131 7.25 -6.60 -6.72
CA ALA A 131 7.71 -6.98 -8.06
C ALA A 131 6.57 -6.95 -9.09
N GLU A 132 5.40 -7.51 -8.75
CA GLU A 132 4.20 -7.45 -9.60
C GLU A 132 3.75 -6.01 -9.86
N GLN A 133 3.76 -5.15 -8.83
CA GLN A 133 3.33 -3.76 -8.97
C GLN A 133 4.29 -2.90 -9.79
N THR A 134 5.59 -3.17 -9.67
CA THR A 134 6.65 -2.36 -10.32
C THR A 134 7.05 -2.89 -11.70
N GLY A 135 6.64 -4.11 -12.07
CA GLY A 135 7.07 -4.78 -13.29
C GLY A 135 8.52 -5.32 -13.23
N GLU A 136 9.09 -5.37 -12.04
CA GLU A 136 10.44 -5.90 -11.78
C GLU A 136 10.40 -7.39 -11.38
N THR A 137 11.57 -7.99 -11.13
CA THR A 137 11.66 -9.33 -10.56
C THR A 137 11.79 -9.25 -9.04
N LYS A 138 11.36 -10.32 -8.34
CA LYS A 138 11.53 -10.45 -6.89
C LYS A 138 12.99 -10.26 -6.45
N GLU A 139 13.93 -10.84 -7.21
CA GLU A 139 15.36 -10.69 -6.95
C GLU A 139 15.83 -9.24 -7.09
N THR A 140 15.32 -8.49 -8.08
CA THR A 140 15.64 -7.06 -8.26
C THR A 140 15.19 -6.27 -7.04
N VAL A 141 13.99 -6.54 -6.54
CA VAL A 141 13.44 -5.87 -5.35
C VAL A 141 14.27 -6.20 -4.11
N LEU A 142 14.53 -7.49 -3.84
CA LEU A 142 15.32 -7.93 -2.69
C LEU A 142 16.74 -7.39 -2.74
N ASN A 143 17.42 -7.47 -3.90
CA ASN A 143 18.78 -6.95 -4.06
C ASN A 143 18.84 -5.44 -3.77
N LYS A 144 17.80 -4.68 -4.09
CA LYS A 144 17.74 -3.26 -3.76
C LYS A 144 17.56 -3.05 -2.24
N TRP A 145 16.74 -3.85 -1.59
CA TRP A 145 16.49 -3.76 -0.15
C TRP A 145 17.65 -4.29 0.70
N ASP A 146 18.48 -5.16 0.14
CA ASP A 146 19.70 -5.70 0.77
C ASP A 146 20.95 -4.88 0.39
N ASP A 147 20.83 -3.86 -0.49
CA ASP A 147 21.97 -3.01 -0.85
C ASP A 147 22.30 -2.04 0.30
N GLU A 148 23.48 -2.20 0.88
CA GLU A 148 23.94 -1.42 2.03
C GLU A 148 23.89 0.10 1.76
N SER A 149 24.25 0.53 0.55
CA SER A 149 24.28 1.96 0.21
C SER A 149 22.86 2.54 0.17
N TYR A 150 21.91 1.79 -0.36
CA TYR A 150 20.49 2.17 -0.38
C TYR A 150 19.89 2.21 1.03
N VAL A 151 20.18 1.19 1.85
CA VAL A 151 19.70 1.15 3.25
C VAL A 151 20.25 2.32 4.04
N ARG A 152 21.53 2.68 3.89
CA ARG A 152 22.13 3.86 4.55
C ARG A 152 21.48 5.16 4.11
N GLU A 153 21.11 5.31 2.82
CA GLU A 153 20.35 6.46 2.33
C GLU A 153 18.98 6.55 3.05
N LEU A 154 18.27 5.43 3.19
CA LEU A 154 17.00 5.40 3.92
C LEU A 154 17.18 5.77 5.40
N CYS A 155 18.26 5.35 6.05
CA CYS A 155 18.57 5.72 7.43
C CYS A 155 18.81 7.23 7.62
N GLU A 156 19.23 7.95 6.56
CA GLU A 156 19.36 9.42 6.62
C GLU A 156 17.98 10.11 6.57
N ASP A 157 16.99 9.47 5.95
CA ASP A 157 15.66 10.04 5.73
C ASP A 157 14.64 9.66 6.82
N TYR A 158 14.80 8.49 7.46
CA TYR A 158 13.84 7.94 8.43
C TYR A 158 14.46 7.75 9.80
N TRP A 159 13.98 8.47 10.81
CA TRP A 159 14.47 8.50 12.19
C TRP A 159 14.43 7.14 12.92
N PHE A 160 13.54 6.25 12.49
CA PHE A 160 13.33 4.94 13.08
C PHE A 160 14.23 3.83 12.48
N LEU A 161 14.96 4.14 11.41
CA LEU A 161 15.94 3.23 10.82
C LEU A 161 17.32 3.54 11.39
N ASN A 162 17.87 2.61 12.18
CA ASN A 162 19.23 2.71 12.69
C ASN A 162 20.15 1.76 11.96
N SER A 163 21.15 2.28 11.25
CA SER A 163 22.07 1.47 10.46
C SER A 163 22.94 0.52 11.29
N GLU A 164 23.16 0.80 12.58
CA GLU A 164 23.93 -0.10 13.46
C GLU A 164 23.12 -1.36 13.80
N ASP A 165 21.78 -1.24 13.87
CA ASP A 165 20.90 -2.37 14.17
C ASP A 165 20.59 -3.18 12.90
N ILE A 166 20.16 -2.51 11.82
CA ILE A 166 19.60 -3.19 10.64
C ILE A 166 20.65 -3.67 9.63
N LEU A 167 21.89 -3.18 9.70
CA LEU A 167 23.01 -3.62 8.88
C LEU A 167 24.00 -4.52 9.66
N ASP A 168 23.58 -5.04 10.79
CA ASP A 168 24.36 -6.06 11.51
C ASP A 168 24.49 -7.33 10.66
N GLU A 169 25.63 -8.02 10.75
CA GLU A 169 25.94 -9.20 9.93
C GLU A 169 25.01 -10.40 10.21
N GLU A 170 24.31 -10.40 11.35
CA GLU A 170 23.37 -11.44 11.75
C GLU A 170 21.95 -11.18 11.23
N ILE A 171 21.66 -9.98 10.69
CA ILE A 171 20.38 -9.61 10.10
C ILE A 171 20.26 -10.18 8.67
N PHE A 172 19.21 -10.96 8.42
CA PHE A 172 19.00 -11.57 7.11
C PHE A 172 18.59 -10.54 6.03
N HIS A 173 17.74 -9.59 6.41
CA HIS A 173 17.21 -8.56 5.52
C HIS A 173 17.01 -7.25 6.30
N PRO A 174 17.70 -6.16 5.96
CA PRO A 174 17.67 -4.91 6.71
C PRO A 174 16.29 -4.29 6.92
N LEU A 175 15.38 -4.44 5.95
CA LEU A 175 14.05 -3.84 5.98
C LEU A 175 12.95 -4.81 6.45
N GLU A 176 13.29 -6.02 6.94
CA GLU A 176 12.29 -6.93 7.52
C GLU A 176 11.58 -6.27 8.70
N GLY A 177 10.23 -6.31 8.70
CA GLY A 177 9.40 -5.69 9.72
C GLY A 177 9.15 -4.19 9.58
N TYR A 178 9.92 -3.50 8.73
CA TYR A 178 9.80 -2.05 8.55
C TYR A 178 8.84 -1.62 7.43
N LEU A 179 8.40 -2.53 6.57
CA LEU A 179 7.50 -2.24 5.46
C LEU A 179 6.05 -2.46 5.88
N PHE A 180 5.31 -1.36 6.14
CA PHE A 180 3.99 -1.41 6.74
C PHE A 180 2.95 -2.15 5.87
N PRO A 181 2.10 -3.01 6.44
CA PRO A 181 1.00 -3.67 5.73
C PRO A 181 -0.17 -2.71 5.52
N GLU A 182 -0.54 -2.45 4.26
CA GLU A 182 -1.64 -1.56 3.90
C GLU A 182 -2.05 -1.78 2.44
N THR A 183 -3.17 -1.19 2.02
CA THR A 183 -3.55 -1.07 0.61
C THR A 183 -3.09 0.25 0.03
N TYR A 184 -1.97 0.24 -0.64
CA TYR A 184 -1.37 1.40 -1.28
C TYR A 184 -2.06 1.72 -2.61
N THR A 185 -2.15 3.01 -2.93
CA THR A 185 -2.76 3.48 -4.17
C THR A 185 -1.78 4.34 -4.95
N PHE A 186 -1.44 3.92 -6.16
CA PHE A 186 -0.54 4.62 -7.08
C PHE A 186 -1.32 5.19 -8.26
N THR A 187 -0.84 6.29 -8.81
CA THR A 187 -1.36 6.90 -10.05
C THR A 187 -0.50 6.54 -11.26
N THR A 188 0.61 5.84 -11.05
CA THR A 188 1.49 5.28 -12.08
C THR A 188 1.32 3.77 -12.08
N LYS A 189 1.18 3.17 -13.27
CA LYS A 189 0.96 1.74 -13.44
C LYS A 189 2.13 0.90 -12.90
N GLU A 190 3.32 1.33 -13.19
CA GLU A 190 4.58 0.67 -12.81
C GLU A 190 5.46 1.70 -12.08
N PRO A 191 5.19 1.96 -10.77
CA PRO A 191 6.03 2.85 -9.97
C PRO A 191 7.42 2.23 -9.76
N THR A 192 8.43 3.04 -9.48
CA THR A 192 9.76 2.51 -9.15
C THR A 192 9.76 1.80 -7.80
N VAL A 193 10.63 0.81 -7.62
CA VAL A 193 10.81 0.11 -6.33
C VAL A 193 11.09 1.12 -5.21
N ASP A 194 11.93 2.12 -5.46
CA ASP A 194 12.23 3.17 -4.48
C ASP A 194 10.98 3.95 -4.04
N PHE A 195 10.14 4.36 -5.00
CA PHE A 195 8.91 5.09 -4.68
C PHE A 195 7.93 4.24 -3.85
N VAL A 196 7.80 2.95 -4.18
CA VAL A 196 6.98 2.02 -3.41
C VAL A 196 7.54 1.83 -2.01
N THR A 197 8.85 1.59 -1.89
CA THR A 197 9.53 1.41 -0.60
C THR A 197 9.33 2.62 0.31
N ARG A 198 9.60 3.84 -0.20
CA ARG A 198 9.41 5.06 0.57
C ARG A 198 7.94 5.28 0.97
N THR A 199 7.00 4.96 0.08
CA THR A 199 5.56 5.04 0.42
C THR A 199 5.19 4.10 1.57
N MET A 200 5.79 2.91 1.64
CA MET A 200 5.58 1.96 2.73
C MET A 200 6.25 2.44 4.03
N LEU A 201 7.47 2.98 3.94
CA LEU A 201 8.20 3.55 5.08
C LEU A 201 7.52 4.82 5.62
N ASP A 202 6.91 5.66 4.78
CA ASP A 202 6.13 6.83 5.22
C ASP A 202 4.94 6.42 6.10
N MET A 203 4.30 5.29 5.80
CA MET A 203 3.24 4.72 6.65
C MET A 203 3.81 4.19 7.97
N THR A 204 4.97 3.55 7.93
CA THR A 204 5.68 3.10 9.14
C THR A 204 6.03 4.30 10.03
N ASP A 205 6.55 5.37 9.45
CA ASP A 205 6.87 6.61 10.16
C ASP A 205 5.65 7.19 10.87
N GLN A 206 4.53 7.26 10.17
CA GLN A 206 3.28 7.76 10.75
C GLN A 206 2.87 6.92 11.96
N VAL A 207 2.85 5.60 11.86
CA VAL A 207 2.40 4.70 12.93
C VAL A 207 3.39 4.72 14.11
N LEU A 208 4.70 4.64 13.85
CA LEU A 208 5.70 4.68 14.91
C LEU A 208 5.76 6.03 15.62
N THR A 209 5.52 7.14 14.90
CA THR A 209 5.42 8.47 15.51
C THR A 209 4.22 8.55 16.47
N GLU A 210 3.06 7.96 16.10
CA GLU A 210 1.88 7.90 16.98
C GLU A 210 2.14 7.05 18.24
N LEU A 211 2.95 5.99 18.15
CA LEU A 211 3.21 5.05 19.24
C LEU A 211 4.48 5.33 20.03
N LYS A 212 5.23 6.36 19.65
CA LYS A 212 6.58 6.62 20.18
C LYS A 212 6.64 6.66 21.71
N ASP A 213 5.73 7.38 22.36
CA ASP A 213 5.70 7.50 23.81
C ASP A 213 5.51 6.12 24.48
N GLY A 214 4.62 5.27 23.93
CA GLY A 214 4.40 3.92 24.44
C GLY A 214 5.60 2.99 24.20
N ILE A 215 6.33 3.14 23.09
CA ILE A 215 7.56 2.39 22.82
C ILE A 215 8.67 2.80 23.80
N ASP A 216 8.82 4.12 24.03
CA ASP A 216 9.80 4.64 24.98
C ASP A 216 9.50 4.16 26.43
N GLU A 217 8.22 3.96 26.81
CA GLU A 217 7.83 3.40 28.12
C GLU A 217 8.19 1.92 28.29
N LEU A 218 8.34 1.15 27.20
CA LEU A 218 8.79 -0.23 27.22
C LEU A 218 10.32 -0.37 27.40
N ASP A 219 11.06 0.73 27.35
CA ASP A 219 12.54 0.75 27.34
C ASP A 219 13.14 -0.03 26.16
N PHE A 220 12.43 -0.08 25.03
CA PHE A 220 12.86 -0.70 23.78
C PHE A 220 13.34 0.35 22.77
N THR A 221 14.39 0.01 22.01
CA THR A 221 14.67 0.67 20.74
C THR A 221 13.53 0.36 19.75
N VAL A 222 13.41 1.13 18.67
CA VAL A 222 12.42 0.82 17.62
C VAL A 222 12.67 -0.57 17.02
N HIS A 223 13.93 -0.94 16.84
CA HIS A 223 14.30 -2.27 16.31
C HIS A 223 13.85 -3.41 17.22
N GLU A 224 14.10 -3.29 18.52
CA GLU A 224 13.64 -4.26 19.53
C GLU A 224 12.12 -4.32 19.60
N PHE A 225 11.44 -3.15 19.54
CA PHE A 225 9.99 -3.10 19.51
C PHE A 225 9.40 -3.82 18.30
N LEU A 226 9.94 -3.58 17.10
CA LEU A 226 9.48 -4.28 15.89
C LEU A 226 9.82 -5.77 15.92
N SER A 227 10.98 -6.15 16.48
CA SER A 227 11.33 -7.56 16.70
C SER A 227 10.31 -8.24 17.61
N PHE A 228 9.98 -7.64 18.75
CA PHE A 228 8.96 -8.10 19.67
C PHE A 228 7.58 -8.20 19.03
N ALA A 229 7.12 -7.11 18.41
CA ALA A 229 5.79 -7.02 17.81
C ALA A 229 5.61 -8.02 16.66
N SER A 230 6.67 -8.33 15.89
CA SER A 230 6.61 -9.30 14.79
C SER A 230 6.39 -10.74 15.30
N VAL A 231 6.91 -11.07 16.47
CA VAL A 231 6.62 -12.36 17.13
C VAL A 231 5.17 -12.41 17.57
N VAL A 232 4.67 -11.36 18.22
CA VAL A 232 3.25 -11.26 18.65
C VAL A 232 2.30 -11.32 17.45
N GLU A 233 2.64 -10.67 16.32
CA GLU A 233 1.87 -10.71 15.07
C GLU A 233 1.68 -12.15 14.60
N ARG A 234 2.75 -12.92 14.62
CA ARG A 234 2.77 -14.26 14.05
C ARG A 234 2.21 -15.34 15.00
N GLU A 235 2.18 -15.09 16.31
CA GLU A 235 1.64 -16.00 17.32
C GLU A 235 0.14 -15.79 17.57
N SER A 236 -0.40 -14.61 17.22
CA SER A 236 -1.78 -14.26 17.53
C SER A 236 -2.72 -14.64 16.39
N LEU A 237 -3.76 -15.41 16.72
CA LEU A 237 -4.82 -15.74 15.76
C LEU A 237 -5.91 -14.66 15.68
N PHE A 238 -6.17 -13.96 16.80
CA PHE A 238 -7.22 -12.94 16.91
C PHE A 238 -6.70 -11.69 17.59
N ASP A 239 -7.21 -10.52 17.18
CA ASP A 239 -6.84 -9.22 17.74
C ASP A 239 -7.08 -9.13 19.25
N THR A 240 -8.09 -9.83 19.76
CA THR A 240 -8.46 -9.83 21.18
C THR A 240 -7.43 -10.49 22.10
N ASP A 241 -6.57 -11.34 21.54
CA ASP A 241 -5.58 -12.09 22.32
C ASP A 241 -4.19 -11.45 22.28
N ARG A 242 -3.92 -10.59 21.29
CA ARG A 242 -2.63 -9.89 21.12
C ARG A 242 -2.12 -9.22 22.40
N PRO A 243 -2.91 -8.41 23.14
CA PRO A 243 -2.42 -7.76 24.34
C PRO A 243 -1.99 -8.74 25.47
N LYS A 244 -2.65 -9.90 25.57
CA LYS A 244 -2.32 -10.93 26.54
C LYS A 244 -1.11 -11.77 26.11
N ILE A 245 -1.02 -12.12 24.82
CA ILE A 245 0.14 -12.83 24.27
C ILE A 245 1.39 -11.95 24.41
N ALA A 246 1.27 -10.65 24.11
CA ALA A 246 2.33 -9.68 24.37
C ALA A 246 2.72 -9.67 25.86
N GLY A 247 1.74 -9.68 26.78
CA GLY A 247 1.99 -9.74 28.21
C GLY A 247 2.72 -11.02 28.68
N VAL A 248 2.38 -12.17 28.09
CA VAL A 248 3.12 -13.43 28.39
C VAL A 248 4.57 -13.32 27.95
N PHE A 249 4.84 -12.79 26.75
CA PHE A 249 6.20 -12.61 26.27
C PHE A 249 6.97 -11.54 27.06
N MET A 250 6.33 -10.43 27.44
CA MET A 250 6.95 -9.43 28.32
C MET A 250 7.33 -10.04 29.67
N HIS A 251 6.42 -10.81 30.30
CA HIS A 251 6.72 -11.51 31.57
C HIS A 251 7.89 -12.46 31.43
N ARG A 252 8.00 -13.21 30.32
CA ARG A 252 9.18 -14.05 30.05
C ARG A 252 10.47 -13.23 29.95
N LEU A 253 10.44 -12.11 29.24
CA LEU A 253 11.60 -11.22 29.06
C LEU A 253 12.05 -10.63 30.40
N GLU A 254 11.13 -10.15 31.25
CA GLU A 254 11.39 -9.56 32.55
C GLU A 254 12.04 -10.57 33.50
N ASP A 255 11.64 -11.84 33.46
CA ASP A 255 12.18 -12.93 34.27
C ASP A 255 13.43 -13.61 33.67
N GLY A 256 13.89 -13.13 32.51
CA GLY A 256 15.04 -13.70 31.78
C GLY A 256 14.76 -15.07 31.18
N TRP A 257 13.49 -15.40 30.88
CA TRP A 257 13.15 -16.63 30.19
C TRP A 257 13.28 -16.43 28.68
N ARG A 258 13.61 -17.50 27.98
CA ARG A 258 13.58 -17.51 26.51
C ARG A 258 12.15 -17.41 26.02
N LEU A 259 11.97 -16.76 24.86
CA LEU A 259 10.62 -16.66 24.27
C LEU A 259 10.12 -18.01 23.75
N GLU A 260 11.01 -18.90 23.31
CA GLU A 260 10.70 -20.26 22.82
C GLU A 260 9.50 -20.26 21.84
N SER A 261 9.56 -19.36 20.87
CA SER A 261 8.52 -19.19 19.85
C SER A 261 8.89 -19.96 18.58
N ASP A 262 8.03 -20.89 18.16
CA ASP A 262 8.20 -21.71 16.95
C ASP A 262 8.36 -20.85 15.68
N ILE A 263 7.66 -19.73 15.63
CA ILE A 263 7.65 -18.85 14.46
C ILE A 263 9.04 -18.28 14.17
N THR A 264 9.85 -18.05 15.20
CA THR A 264 11.23 -17.56 15.05
C THR A 264 12.11 -18.60 14.38
N VAL A 265 11.94 -19.88 14.72
CA VAL A 265 12.66 -21.01 14.10
C VAL A 265 12.18 -21.21 12.67
N LEU A 266 10.87 -21.14 12.43
CA LEU A 266 10.29 -21.25 11.08
C LEU A 266 10.80 -20.15 10.15
N TYR A 267 11.00 -18.93 10.66
CA TYR A 267 11.62 -17.82 9.91
C TYR A 267 13.05 -18.17 9.48
N VAL A 268 13.90 -18.67 10.41
CA VAL A 268 15.27 -19.13 10.08
C VAL A 268 15.27 -20.20 9.00
N LEU A 269 14.34 -21.16 9.09
CA LEU A 269 14.21 -22.26 8.13
C LEU A 269 13.54 -21.84 6.80
N GLY A 270 13.05 -20.60 6.70
CA GLY A 270 12.34 -20.10 5.52
C GLY A 270 11.05 -20.86 5.21
N ARG A 271 10.33 -21.32 6.23
CA ARG A 271 9.10 -22.11 6.14
C ARG A 271 7.94 -21.45 6.89
N THR A 272 6.71 -21.83 6.52
CA THR A 272 5.48 -21.42 7.20
C THR A 272 4.67 -22.67 7.58
N GLY A 273 3.97 -22.60 8.74
CA GLY A 273 2.85 -23.47 9.06
C GLY A 273 3.12 -24.98 9.22
N VAL A 274 4.26 -25.40 9.76
CA VAL A 274 4.59 -26.81 9.96
C VAL A 274 5.05 -27.03 11.39
N GLU A 275 4.67 -28.18 12.00
CA GLU A 275 5.24 -28.61 13.28
C GLU A 275 6.77 -28.69 13.19
N LEU A 276 7.44 -28.23 14.25
CA LEU A 276 8.88 -28.30 14.38
C LEU A 276 9.28 -29.55 15.15
N SER A 277 10.31 -30.24 14.68
CA SER A 277 10.99 -31.27 15.46
C SER A 277 12.09 -30.65 16.33
N PHE A 278 12.41 -31.27 17.47
CA PHE A 278 13.54 -30.85 18.30
C PHE A 278 14.86 -30.78 17.52
N ALA A 279 15.07 -31.68 16.55
CA ALA A 279 16.28 -31.68 15.73
C ALA A 279 16.34 -30.44 14.81
N GLU A 280 15.22 -29.92 14.35
CA GLU A 280 15.15 -28.69 13.54
C GLU A 280 15.40 -27.47 14.42
N ILE A 281 14.84 -27.42 15.63
CA ILE A 281 15.09 -26.36 16.59
C ILE A 281 16.59 -26.29 16.91
N ASP A 282 17.20 -27.43 17.25
CA ASP A 282 18.62 -27.50 17.60
C ASP A 282 19.55 -27.19 16.40
N SER A 283 19.12 -27.47 15.18
CA SER A 283 19.92 -27.23 13.97
C SER A 283 19.81 -25.81 13.41
N ALA A 284 18.79 -25.07 13.79
CA ALA A 284 18.57 -23.68 13.37
C ALA A 284 19.41 -22.71 14.25
N ASP A 285 20.75 -22.83 14.16
CA ASP A 285 21.69 -22.00 14.93
C ASP A 285 21.75 -20.59 14.33
N SER A 286 20.95 -19.69 14.88
CA SER A 286 20.80 -18.29 14.46
C SER A 286 20.29 -17.46 15.62
N PRO A 287 20.73 -16.19 15.78
CA PRO A 287 20.21 -15.25 16.78
C PRO A 287 18.71 -14.94 16.66
N TYR A 288 18.07 -15.34 15.59
CA TYR A 288 16.61 -15.33 15.47
C TYR A 288 15.95 -16.44 16.26
N ASN A 289 16.65 -17.56 16.57
CA ASN A 289 16.07 -18.73 17.24
C ASN A 289 15.94 -18.52 18.75
N THR A 290 14.74 -18.15 19.19
CA THR A 290 14.43 -17.88 20.60
C THR A 290 14.36 -19.12 21.51
N TYR A 291 14.62 -20.31 21.00
CA TYR A 291 14.89 -21.51 21.80
C TYR A 291 16.37 -21.62 22.20
N LEU A 292 17.28 -21.10 21.40
CA LEU A 292 18.72 -21.21 21.63
C LEU A 292 19.31 -19.93 22.24
N TYR A 293 18.74 -18.77 21.89
CA TYR A 293 19.23 -17.46 22.30
C TYR A 293 18.24 -16.80 23.27
N ASP A 294 18.78 -16.13 24.30
CA ASP A 294 17.98 -15.42 25.30
C ASP A 294 17.51 -14.06 24.76
N GLY A 295 16.34 -13.58 25.20
CA GLY A 295 15.79 -12.29 24.83
C GLY A 295 14.99 -12.30 23.53
N LEU A 296 14.96 -11.15 22.87
CA LEU A 296 14.30 -10.97 21.58
C LEU A 296 15.10 -11.60 20.43
N PRO A 297 14.46 -11.99 19.32
CA PRO A 297 15.21 -12.31 18.11
C PRO A 297 15.99 -11.07 17.66
N VAL A 298 17.14 -11.29 16.99
CA VAL A 298 18.07 -10.23 16.56
C VAL A 298 17.41 -9.17 15.66
N GLY A 299 16.28 -9.47 15.04
CA GLY A 299 15.51 -8.56 14.22
C GLY A 299 14.07 -9.05 14.01
N PRO A 300 13.22 -8.25 13.37
CA PRO A 300 11.85 -8.63 13.04
C PRO A 300 11.79 -9.84 12.11
N ILE A 301 10.70 -10.61 12.17
CA ILE A 301 10.47 -11.82 11.39
C ILE A 301 9.29 -11.72 10.40
N SER A 302 8.59 -10.62 10.42
CA SER A 302 7.48 -10.29 9.51
C SER A 302 7.13 -8.80 9.59
N ASN A 303 6.31 -8.30 8.64
CA ASN A 303 5.65 -7.02 8.81
C ASN A 303 4.55 -7.11 9.90
N ILE A 304 4.15 -5.97 10.44
CA ILE A 304 3.34 -5.89 11.66
C ILE A 304 2.15 -4.97 11.44
N SER A 305 0.95 -5.42 11.81
CA SER A 305 -0.26 -4.60 11.80
C SER A 305 -0.22 -3.51 12.87
N LYS A 306 -0.92 -2.39 12.63
CA LYS A 306 -1.09 -1.33 13.63
C LYS A 306 -1.73 -1.87 14.92
N VAL A 307 -2.70 -2.77 14.78
CA VAL A 307 -3.41 -3.39 15.93
C VAL A 307 -2.43 -4.17 16.82
N THR A 308 -1.49 -4.89 16.22
CA THR A 308 -0.44 -5.59 17.01
C THR A 308 0.52 -4.62 17.68
N MET A 309 0.98 -3.59 16.97
CA MET A 309 1.84 -2.56 17.57
C MET A 309 1.15 -1.88 18.76
N GLU A 310 -0.12 -1.46 18.59
CA GLU A 310 -0.95 -0.89 19.68
C GLU A 310 -1.15 -1.87 20.85
N SER A 311 -1.29 -3.16 20.55
CA SER A 311 -1.43 -4.21 21.56
C SER A 311 -0.14 -4.45 22.34
N CYS A 312 1.01 -4.29 21.70
CA CYS A 312 2.32 -4.43 22.34
C CYS A 312 2.62 -3.27 23.28
N VAL A 313 2.34 -2.02 22.90
CA VAL A 313 2.52 -0.86 23.80
C VAL A 313 1.47 -0.81 24.92
N ASN A 314 0.33 -1.47 24.76
CA ASN A 314 -0.75 -1.55 25.75
C ASN A 314 -0.97 -3.00 26.21
N TYR A 315 0.09 -3.77 26.36
CA TYR A 315 -0.04 -5.16 26.75
C TYR A 315 -0.73 -5.30 28.12
N VAL A 316 -1.35 -6.46 28.34
CA VAL A 316 -1.95 -6.81 29.63
C VAL A 316 -0.86 -7.50 30.48
N GLU A 317 -0.59 -6.95 31.67
CA GLU A 317 0.28 -7.62 32.63
C GLU A 317 -0.22 -9.04 32.92
N MET A 318 0.64 -10.03 32.78
CA MET A 318 0.32 -11.45 32.93
C MET A 318 1.23 -12.08 34.00
N ASP A 319 0.67 -13.01 34.78
CA ASP A 319 1.43 -13.86 35.68
C ASP A 319 1.78 -15.23 35.04
N GLU A 320 1.20 -15.46 33.82
CA GLU A 320 1.36 -16.70 33.09
C GLU A 320 2.57 -16.65 32.14
N TYR A 321 3.22 -17.81 31.99
CA TYR A 321 4.37 -18.02 31.10
C TYR A 321 4.01 -18.74 29.81
N PHE A 322 2.80 -19.30 29.71
CA PHE A 322 2.38 -20.16 28.61
C PHE A 322 1.00 -19.76 28.10
N PHE A 323 0.80 -19.91 26.81
CA PHE A 323 -0.51 -19.86 26.19
C PHE A 323 -0.69 -21.04 25.24
N TYR A 324 -1.95 -21.44 25.01
CA TYR A 324 -2.33 -22.49 24.09
C TYR A 324 -3.57 -22.09 23.31
N ALA A 325 -3.48 -22.00 21.99
CA ALA A 325 -4.63 -21.72 21.12
C ALA A 325 -5.42 -23.02 20.89
N CYS A 326 -6.69 -23.04 21.27
CA CYS A 326 -7.60 -24.15 21.08
C CYS A 326 -8.20 -24.17 19.68
N PRO A 327 -8.66 -25.33 19.16
CA PRO A 327 -9.31 -25.45 17.87
C PRO A 327 -10.60 -24.61 17.72
N ASP A 328 -11.26 -24.25 18.82
CA ASP A 328 -12.45 -23.40 18.83
C ASP A 328 -12.14 -21.90 18.81
N GLY A 329 -10.85 -21.56 18.79
CA GLY A 329 -10.35 -20.18 18.77
C GLY A 329 -10.15 -19.55 20.14
N THR A 330 -10.42 -20.27 21.24
CA THR A 330 -10.08 -19.75 22.58
C THR A 330 -8.59 -19.91 22.87
N VAL A 331 -8.02 -18.95 23.61
CA VAL A 331 -6.62 -19.05 24.10
C VAL A 331 -6.65 -19.30 25.59
N LEU A 332 -5.99 -20.36 26.01
CA LEU A 332 -5.83 -20.75 27.41
C LEU A 332 -4.45 -20.37 27.88
N TYR A 333 -4.35 -19.74 29.05
CA TYR A 333 -3.10 -19.29 29.66
C TYR A 333 -2.75 -20.19 30.83
N ALA A 334 -1.46 -20.33 31.14
CA ALA A 334 -0.97 -21.19 32.22
C ALA A 334 0.34 -20.65 32.83
N THR A 335 0.47 -20.77 34.14
CA THR A 335 1.66 -20.39 34.87
C THR A 335 2.73 -21.51 34.86
N THR A 336 2.31 -22.76 34.76
CA THR A 336 3.20 -23.91 34.80
C THR A 336 3.13 -24.75 33.51
N TRP A 337 4.24 -25.41 33.19
CA TRP A 337 4.30 -26.38 32.11
C TRP A 337 3.29 -27.52 32.22
N ALA A 338 3.00 -27.97 33.50
CA ALA A 338 2.01 -29.03 33.73
C ALA A 338 0.59 -28.58 33.36
N GLU A 339 0.22 -27.34 33.65
CA GLU A 339 -1.08 -26.73 33.24
C GLU A 339 -1.15 -26.54 31.73
N HIS A 340 -0.07 -26.05 31.12
CA HIS A 340 0.01 -25.89 29.68
C HIS A 340 -0.19 -27.23 28.95
N ASN A 341 0.51 -28.28 29.37
CA ASN A 341 0.33 -29.63 28.83
C ASN A 341 -1.11 -30.14 29.03
N ALA A 342 -1.71 -29.86 30.20
CA ALA A 342 -3.11 -30.24 30.43
C ALA A 342 -4.07 -29.51 29.48
N ASN A 343 -3.81 -28.24 29.21
CA ASN A 343 -4.58 -27.45 28.23
C ASN A 343 -4.50 -28.09 26.85
N ALA A 344 -3.30 -28.46 26.38
CA ALA A 344 -3.11 -29.10 25.06
C ALA A 344 -3.76 -30.49 24.99
N VAL A 345 -3.60 -31.33 26.01
CA VAL A 345 -4.18 -32.67 26.07
C VAL A 345 -5.72 -32.65 26.09
N ASN A 346 -6.31 -31.67 26.80
CA ASN A 346 -7.77 -31.56 26.93
C ASN A 346 -8.43 -30.90 25.72
N ASN A 347 -7.67 -30.19 24.89
CA ASN A 347 -8.16 -29.46 23.71
C ASN A 347 -7.29 -29.76 22.46
N PRO A 348 -7.19 -31.03 22.02
CA PRO A 348 -6.31 -31.38 20.90
C PRO A 348 -6.81 -30.80 19.58
N TRP A 349 -5.86 -30.41 18.71
CA TRP A 349 -6.11 -30.02 17.32
C TRP A 349 -6.56 -31.21 16.47
#